data_dd88e0d3a0c6fb1b27ab7624b9e0d3dc
#
_entry.id   dd88e0d3a0c6fb1b27ab7624b9e0d3dc
#
_cell.length_a   1.000
_cell.length_b   1.000
_cell.length_c   1.000
_cell.angle_alpha   90.00
_cell.angle_beta   90.00
_cell.angle_gamma   90.00
#
_symmetry.space_group_name_H-M   'P 1'
#
loop_
_entity.id
_entity.type
_entity.pdbx_description
1 polymer ?
#
loop_
_entity_poly.entity_id
_entity_poly.type
_entity_poly.pdbx_seq_one_letter_code
_entity_poly.pdbx_strand_id
1 'polypeptide(L)'
;MTPMAPLATASVRNAAEVVTTRSHLIYFSSTSENTKRFVQKLGTDAARIPLYAQDAPLRALEPFVLVLPTYGGTNGEGSVPKQVIRFLNDPRNRELIRGVIGAGNTNFADNYCAAGDIISVKCKVPHLYKFELMGTPEDVQRVNEGLEKFWTQLSQKQK
;
A
#
# COMPACT_ATOMS: atom_id res chain seq x y z
N MET A 1 23.54 -36.59 2.27
CA MET A 1 22.89 -36.26 2.37
C MET A 1 22.41 -35.43 2.07
N THR A 2 22.07 -35.23 2.02
CA THR A 2 21.65 -34.25 1.78
C THR A 2 20.86 -33.98 0.76
N PRO A 3 20.59 -34.78 -0.09
CA PRO A 3 19.87 -34.31 -1.18
C PRO A 3 18.43 -34.25 -1.01
N MET A 4 17.90 -34.99 -0.18
CA MET A 4 16.52 -34.81 0.08
C MET A 4 16.17 -33.41 0.41
N ALA A 5 17.17 -32.76 0.81
CA ALA A 5 17.02 -31.39 1.16
C ALA A 5 16.39 -30.54 0.09
N PRO A 6 16.62 -30.73 -1.20
CA PRO A 6 16.03 -29.82 -2.18
C PRO A 6 14.53 -29.71 -2.13
N LEU A 7 13.83 -30.81 -1.97
CA LEU A 7 12.38 -30.77 -1.97
C LEU A 7 11.83 -30.13 -0.71
N ALA A 8 12.32 -30.59 0.41
CA ALA A 8 11.87 -30.01 1.67
C ALA A 8 12.27 -28.55 1.74
N THR A 9 13.42 -28.25 1.19
CA THR A 9 13.93 -26.89 1.20
C THR A 9 13.07 -25.94 0.41
N ALA A 10 12.51 -26.38 -0.71
CA ALA A 10 11.67 -25.51 -1.51
C ALA A 10 10.45 -25.05 -0.73
N SER A 11 9.78 -25.92 -0.02
CA SER A 11 8.64 -25.56 0.79
C SER A 11 9.02 -24.62 1.92
N VAL A 12 10.08 -24.95 2.62
CA VAL A 12 10.55 -24.12 3.73
C VAL A 12 11.01 -22.77 3.23
N ARG A 13 11.69 -22.75 2.10
CA ARG A 13 12.16 -21.50 1.54
C ARG A 13 11.02 -20.56 1.23
N ASN A 14 9.92 -21.07 0.65
CA ASN A 14 8.78 -20.22 0.36
C ASN A 14 8.19 -19.61 1.63
N ALA A 15 8.12 -20.37 2.69
CA ALA A 15 7.60 -19.87 3.95
C ALA A 15 8.56 -18.86 4.58
N ALA A 16 9.86 -19.02 4.35
CA ALA A 16 10.85 -18.12 4.94
C ALA A 16 11.12 -16.89 4.09
N GLU A 17 10.77 -16.93 2.81
CA GLU A 17 11.04 -15.81 1.92
C GLU A 17 10.08 -14.67 2.17
N VAL A 18 10.59 -13.59 2.72
CA VAL A 18 9.86 -12.36 2.93
C VAL A 18 10.74 -11.24 2.42
N VAL A 19 10.17 -10.36 1.62
CA VAL A 19 10.89 -9.17 1.16
C VAL A 19 10.63 -8.07 2.17
N THR A 20 11.70 -7.49 2.72
CA THR A 20 11.54 -6.41 3.69
C THR A 20 11.81 -5.07 3.04
N THR A 21 11.25 -4.02 3.61
CA THR A 21 11.46 -2.67 3.12
C THR A 21 11.51 -1.68 4.27
N ARG A 22 12.35 -0.65 4.13
CA ARG A 22 12.40 0.47 5.06
C ARG A 22 11.74 1.71 4.47
N SER A 23 11.10 1.57 3.30
CA SER A 23 10.43 2.69 2.65
C SER A 23 9.28 3.21 3.49
N HIS A 24 9.13 4.53 3.51
CA HIS A 24 8.01 5.17 4.18
C HIS A 24 6.79 5.32 3.28
N LEU A 25 6.87 4.78 2.07
CA LEU A 25 5.75 4.77 1.12
C LEU A 25 5.64 3.35 0.58
N ILE A 26 4.47 2.74 0.78
CA ILE A 26 4.20 1.39 0.27
C ILE A 26 2.92 1.47 -0.55
N TYR A 27 2.91 0.82 -1.70
CA TYR A 27 1.75 0.92 -2.59
C TYR A 27 1.36 -0.42 -3.18
N PHE A 28 0.10 -0.50 -3.59
CA PHE A 28 -0.39 -1.59 -4.42
C PHE A 28 -0.88 -1.00 -5.74
N SER A 29 -0.54 -1.65 -6.83
CA SER A 29 -1.00 -1.25 -8.15
C SER A 29 -1.52 -2.49 -8.89
N SER A 30 -2.70 -2.34 -9.49
CA SER A 30 -3.29 -3.41 -10.29
C SER A 30 -2.61 -3.50 -11.65
N THR A 31 -3.11 -4.39 -12.50
CA THR A 31 -2.54 -4.56 -13.85
C THR A 31 -2.66 -3.31 -14.73
N SER A 32 -3.57 -2.39 -14.40
CA SER A 32 -3.66 -1.12 -15.12
C SER A 32 -2.44 -0.24 -14.88
N GLU A 33 -1.76 -0.46 -13.75
CA GLU A 33 -0.53 0.27 -13.37
C GLU A 33 -0.72 1.77 -13.14
N ASN A 34 -1.95 2.22 -12.97
CA ASN A 34 -2.21 3.65 -12.71
C ASN A 34 -1.58 4.12 -11.40
N THR A 35 -1.74 3.34 -10.32
CA THR A 35 -1.17 3.71 -9.02
C THR A 35 0.35 3.70 -9.08
N LYS A 36 0.93 2.72 -9.77
CA LYS A 36 2.38 2.66 -9.96
C LYS A 36 2.89 3.91 -10.67
N ARG A 37 2.18 4.35 -11.72
CA ARG A 37 2.58 5.56 -12.45
C ARG A 37 2.53 6.78 -11.55
N PHE A 38 1.51 6.88 -10.71
CA PHE A 38 1.42 7.99 -9.77
C PHE A 38 2.60 7.98 -8.78
N VAL A 39 2.88 6.83 -8.19
CA VAL A 39 3.97 6.69 -7.22
C VAL A 39 5.32 7.01 -7.86
N GLN A 40 5.53 6.57 -9.09
CA GLN A 40 6.77 6.87 -9.80
C GLN A 40 6.96 8.38 -10.00
N LYS A 41 5.87 9.11 -10.26
CA LYS A 41 5.93 10.56 -10.43
C LYS A 41 6.28 11.29 -9.15
N LEU A 42 5.99 10.69 -7.99
CA LEU A 42 6.36 11.29 -6.72
C LEU A 42 7.88 11.36 -6.54
N GLY A 43 8.61 10.46 -7.17
CA GLY A 43 10.08 10.44 -7.11
C GLY A 43 10.64 10.03 -5.76
N THR A 44 9.83 9.48 -4.89
CA THR A 44 10.22 9.07 -3.56
C THR A 44 10.45 7.56 -3.53
N ASP A 45 11.37 7.11 -2.68
CA ASP A 45 11.56 5.68 -2.48
C ASP A 45 10.24 5.04 -2.05
N ALA A 46 9.88 3.94 -2.70
CA ALA A 46 8.61 3.27 -2.45
C ALA A 46 8.75 1.77 -2.69
N ALA A 47 7.97 0.99 -1.94
CA ALA A 47 7.95 -0.46 -2.11
C ALA A 47 6.56 -0.88 -2.60
N ARG A 48 6.53 -1.91 -3.44
CA ARG A 48 5.30 -2.42 -4.02
C ARG A 48 4.83 -3.69 -3.32
N ILE A 49 3.56 -3.73 -2.93
CA ILE A 49 2.94 -4.95 -2.46
C ILE A 49 2.82 -5.91 -3.65
N PRO A 50 3.23 -7.19 -3.50
CA PRO A 50 3.19 -8.13 -4.62
C PRO A 50 1.81 -8.28 -5.23
N LEU A 51 1.77 -8.35 -6.56
CA LEU A 51 0.52 -8.52 -7.30
C LEU A 51 0.03 -9.97 -7.24
N TYR A 52 0.93 -10.93 -7.28
CA TYR A 52 0.59 -12.34 -7.35
C TYR A 52 0.79 -13.05 -6.03
N ALA A 53 -0.14 -13.97 -5.71
CA ALA A 53 -0.12 -14.68 -4.44
C ALA A 53 1.13 -15.52 -4.23
N GLN A 54 1.73 -16.00 -5.31
CA GLN A 54 2.94 -16.83 -5.22
C GLN A 54 4.21 -16.02 -4.99
N ASP A 55 4.14 -14.70 -5.13
CA ASP A 55 5.29 -13.86 -4.85
C ASP A 55 5.54 -13.79 -3.35
N ALA A 56 6.80 -13.59 -2.97
CA ALA A 56 7.15 -13.44 -1.57
C ALA A 56 6.44 -12.23 -0.96
N PRO A 57 5.87 -12.37 0.23
CA PRO A 57 5.17 -11.26 0.86
C PRO A 57 6.11 -10.12 1.25
N LEU A 58 5.57 -8.93 1.28
CA LEU A 58 6.31 -7.73 1.67
C LEU A 58 6.10 -7.46 3.16
N ARG A 59 7.18 -7.10 3.85
CA ARG A 59 7.11 -6.71 5.25
C ARG A 59 7.75 -5.35 5.46
N ALA A 60 7.01 -4.44 6.07
CA ALA A 60 7.52 -3.13 6.41
C ALA A 60 8.38 -3.22 7.67
N LEU A 61 9.46 -2.45 7.71
CA LEU A 61 10.33 -2.35 8.87
C LEU A 61 10.26 -0.96 9.51
N GLU A 62 9.64 -0.01 8.84
CA GLU A 62 9.51 1.38 9.29
C GLU A 62 8.09 1.87 9.10
N PRO A 63 7.66 2.90 9.82
CA PRO A 63 6.34 3.49 9.58
C PRO A 63 6.18 3.92 8.14
N PHE A 64 4.97 3.75 7.60
CA PHE A 64 4.72 4.02 6.18
C PHE A 64 3.32 4.58 5.95
N VAL A 65 3.18 5.23 4.79
CA VAL A 65 1.90 5.63 4.22
C VAL A 65 1.58 4.65 3.09
N LEU A 66 0.35 4.18 3.05
CA LEU A 66 -0.12 3.23 2.04
C LEU A 66 -0.82 3.97 0.91
N VAL A 67 -0.48 3.63 -0.33
CA VAL A 67 -1.17 4.14 -1.52
C VAL A 67 -1.84 2.97 -2.23
N LEU A 68 -3.14 3.10 -2.50
CA LEU A 68 -3.86 1.97 -3.12
C LEU A 68 -5.01 2.48 -3.99
N PRO A 69 -5.36 1.69 -5.04
CA PRO A 69 -6.54 1.98 -5.84
C PRO A 69 -7.80 1.43 -5.14
N THR A 70 -8.94 1.81 -5.67
CA THR A 70 -10.24 1.28 -5.24
C THR A 70 -10.77 0.39 -6.35
N TYR A 71 -11.14 -0.83 -6.01
CA TYR A 71 -11.78 -1.73 -6.98
C TYR A 71 -13.27 -1.44 -7.01
N GLY A 72 -13.89 -1.67 -8.15
CA GLY A 72 -15.34 -1.57 -8.27
C GLY A 72 -16.01 -2.68 -7.48
N GLY A 73 -17.15 -2.36 -6.90
CA GLY A 73 -17.92 -3.34 -6.15
C GLY A 73 -19.23 -2.75 -5.75
N THR A 74 -20.20 -3.60 -5.41
CA THR A 74 -21.50 -3.16 -4.99
C THR A 74 -21.45 -2.79 -3.51
N ASN A 75 -21.91 -1.60 -3.14
CA ASN A 75 -21.97 -1.17 -1.75
C ASN A 75 -20.62 -1.21 -1.04
N GLY A 76 -19.54 -1.01 -1.79
CA GLY A 76 -18.20 -0.99 -1.21
C GLY A 76 -17.57 -2.36 -1.02
N GLU A 77 -18.30 -3.44 -1.29
CA GLU A 77 -17.75 -4.78 -1.20
C GLU A 77 -16.67 -4.97 -2.26
N GLY A 78 -15.53 -5.51 -1.86
CA GLY A 78 -14.45 -5.78 -2.78
C GLY A 78 -13.68 -4.53 -3.19
N SER A 79 -13.94 -3.39 -2.55
CA SER A 79 -13.25 -2.15 -2.88
C SER A 79 -11.77 -2.22 -2.57
N VAL A 80 -11.40 -2.89 -1.49
CA VAL A 80 -9.99 -3.03 -1.10
C VAL A 80 -9.40 -4.25 -1.80
N PRO A 81 -8.30 -4.08 -2.54
CA PRO A 81 -7.67 -5.22 -3.19
C PRO A 81 -7.28 -6.31 -2.18
N LYS A 82 -7.45 -7.56 -2.57
CA LYS A 82 -7.13 -8.70 -1.69
C LYS A 82 -5.68 -8.68 -1.24
N GLN A 83 -4.79 -8.25 -2.09
CA GLN A 83 -3.36 -8.18 -1.80
C GLN A 83 -3.09 -7.20 -0.65
N VAL A 84 -3.83 -6.09 -0.62
CA VAL A 84 -3.71 -5.10 0.46
C VAL A 84 -4.25 -5.68 1.76
N ILE A 85 -5.38 -6.37 1.69
CA ILE A 85 -5.96 -7.02 2.88
C ILE A 85 -4.95 -8.00 3.46
N ARG A 86 -4.35 -8.84 2.62
CA ARG A 86 -3.37 -9.82 3.06
C ARG A 86 -2.15 -9.15 3.69
N PHE A 87 -1.68 -8.06 3.09
CA PHE A 87 -0.54 -7.30 3.60
C PHE A 87 -0.85 -6.74 5.00
N LEU A 88 -2.01 -6.15 5.17
CA LEU A 88 -2.39 -5.52 6.45
C LEU A 88 -2.86 -6.53 7.50
N ASN A 89 -3.15 -7.77 7.11
CA ASN A 89 -3.46 -8.81 8.08
C ASN A 89 -2.21 -9.29 8.82
N ASP A 90 -1.01 -8.99 8.32
CA ASP A 90 0.21 -9.21 9.09
C ASP A 90 0.30 -8.12 10.16
N PRO A 91 0.25 -8.48 11.46
CA PRO A 91 0.26 -7.47 12.53
C PRO A 91 1.48 -6.56 12.49
N ARG A 92 2.61 -7.06 12.01
CA ARG A 92 3.83 -6.26 11.91
C ARG A 92 3.67 -5.12 10.91
N ASN A 93 2.98 -5.37 9.80
CA ASN A 93 2.69 -4.34 8.82
C ASN A 93 1.64 -3.38 9.37
N ARG A 94 0.60 -3.92 9.96
CA ARG A 94 -0.51 -3.11 10.46
C ARG A 94 -0.08 -2.14 11.56
N GLU A 95 0.86 -2.52 12.38
CA GLU A 95 1.37 -1.65 13.44
C GLU A 95 2.11 -0.44 12.90
N LEU A 96 2.64 -0.53 11.69
CA LEU A 96 3.48 0.52 11.12
C LEU A 96 2.75 1.49 10.18
N ILE A 97 1.52 1.18 9.78
CA ILE A 97 0.79 2.10 8.91
C ILE A 97 0.44 3.39 9.65
N ARG A 98 0.67 4.53 9.00
CA ARG A 98 0.42 5.84 9.61
C ARG A 98 -0.57 6.69 8.85
N GLY A 99 -0.86 6.35 7.60
CA GLY A 99 -1.80 7.07 6.78
C GLY A 99 -2.09 6.33 5.50
N VAL A 100 -3.08 6.81 4.75
CA VAL A 100 -3.46 6.18 3.49
C VAL A 100 -3.77 7.26 2.45
N ILE A 101 -3.37 6.98 1.21
CA ILE A 101 -3.70 7.79 0.05
C ILE A 101 -4.47 6.90 -0.90
N GLY A 102 -5.70 7.28 -1.22
CA GLY A 102 -6.58 6.46 -2.04
C GLY A 102 -6.70 6.97 -3.46
N ALA A 103 -6.70 6.05 -4.42
CA ALA A 103 -7.00 6.35 -5.80
C ALA A 103 -8.37 5.79 -6.16
N GLY A 104 -9.03 6.39 -7.12
CA GLY A 104 -10.34 5.94 -7.54
C GLY A 104 -10.66 6.41 -8.94
N ASN A 105 -11.92 6.26 -9.30
CA ASN A 105 -12.44 6.71 -10.59
C ASN A 105 -13.76 7.41 -10.31
N THR A 106 -13.88 8.67 -10.70
CA THR A 106 -15.07 9.47 -10.42
C THR A 106 -16.31 8.92 -11.14
N ASN A 107 -16.14 8.04 -12.12
CA ASN A 107 -17.27 7.36 -12.75
C ASN A 107 -18.00 6.42 -11.79
N PHE A 108 -17.37 6.09 -10.67
CA PHE A 108 -17.98 5.28 -9.63
C PHE A 108 -18.20 6.16 -8.39
N ALA A 109 -19.04 7.18 -8.54
CA ALA A 109 -19.20 8.25 -7.55
C ALA A 109 -19.39 7.76 -6.11
N ASP A 110 -20.26 6.77 -5.91
CA ASP A 110 -20.55 6.25 -4.57
C ASP A 110 -19.39 5.47 -3.97
N ASN A 111 -18.43 5.08 -4.79
CA ASN A 111 -17.31 4.24 -4.40
C ASN A 111 -15.97 4.94 -4.61
N TYR A 112 -15.98 6.23 -4.89
CA TYR A 112 -14.77 6.97 -5.19
C TYR A 112 -13.82 6.93 -4.00
N CYS A 113 -12.63 6.34 -4.23
CA CYS A 113 -11.59 6.21 -3.21
C CYS A 113 -12.06 5.46 -1.95
N ALA A 114 -13.10 4.63 -2.07
CA ALA A 114 -13.67 3.91 -0.95
C ALA A 114 -12.65 3.02 -0.23
N ALA A 115 -11.71 2.43 -0.97
CA ALA A 115 -10.68 1.58 -0.36
C ALA A 115 -9.87 2.36 0.68
N GLY A 116 -9.49 3.59 0.36
CA GLY A 116 -8.77 4.44 1.31
C GLY A 116 -9.59 4.75 2.54
N ASP A 117 -10.88 5.02 2.36
CA ASP A 117 -11.78 5.29 3.49
C ASP A 117 -11.89 4.08 4.40
N ILE A 118 -12.02 2.88 3.82
CA ILE A 118 -12.14 1.65 4.58
C ILE A 118 -10.88 1.41 5.42
N ILE A 119 -9.71 1.55 4.81
CA ILE A 119 -8.44 1.36 5.51
C ILE A 119 -8.25 2.41 6.59
N SER A 120 -8.62 3.66 6.30
CA SER A 120 -8.53 4.76 7.26
C SER A 120 -9.31 4.42 8.54
N VAL A 121 -10.53 3.93 8.39
CA VAL A 121 -11.36 3.57 9.53
C VAL A 121 -10.83 2.35 10.26
N LYS A 122 -10.49 1.30 9.53
CA LYS A 122 -10.05 0.04 10.16
C LYS A 122 -8.71 0.14 10.84
N CYS A 123 -7.78 0.89 10.26
CA CYS A 123 -6.45 1.05 10.83
C CYS A 123 -6.32 2.29 11.70
N LYS A 124 -7.36 3.10 11.79
CA LYS A 124 -7.40 4.33 12.61
C LYS A 124 -6.29 5.29 12.22
N VAL A 125 -6.15 5.50 10.92
CA VAL A 125 -5.15 6.42 10.36
C VAL A 125 -5.84 7.41 9.42
N PRO A 126 -5.27 8.60 9.20
CA PRO A 126 -5.91 9.59 8.33
C PRO A 126 -5.87 9.17 6.87
N HIS A 127 -6.92 9.54 6.13
CA HIS A 127 -6.97 9.44 4.69
C HIS A 127 -6.37 10.75 4.16
N LEU A 128 -5.11 10.71 3.79
CA LEU A 128 -4.33 11.92 3.54
C LEU A 128 -4.66 12.63 2.23
N TYR A 129 -4.99 11.87 1.20
CA TYR A 129 -5.26 12.45 -0.12
C TYR A 129 -6.06 11.47 -0.97
N LYS A 130 -6.85 12.01 -1.91
CA LYS A 130 -7.61 11.23 -2.89
C LYS A 130 -7.26 11.73 -4.28
N PHE A 131 -7.00 10.81 -5.20
CA PHE A 131 -6.73 11.20 -6.59
C PHE A 131 -7.41 10.24 -7.54
N GLU A 132 -7.55 10.68 -8.79
CA GLU A 132 -8.22 9.89 -9.82
C GLU A 132 -7.20 9.24 -10.75
N LEU A 133 -7.36 7.95 -11.01
CA LEU A 133 -6.56 7.15 -11.95
C LEU A 133 -5.06 7.27 -11.63
N MET A 134 -4.26 7.89 -12.49
CA MET A 134 -2.82 8.02 -12.24
C MET A 134 -2.42 9.40 -11.73
N GLY A 135 -3.43 10.22 -11.36
CA GLY A 135 -3.18 11.53 -10.81
C GLY A 135 -2.72 12.55 -11.85
N THR A 136 -2.80 13.82 -11.48
CA THR A 136 -2.33 14.94 -12.30
C THR A 136 -1.00 15.43 -11.72
N PRO A 137 -0.25 16.27 -12.47
CA PRO A 137 0.95 16.91 -11.92
C PRO A 137 0.67 17.68 -10.63
N GLU A 138 -0.51 18.30 -10.53
CA GLU A 138 -0.90 19.00 -9.33
C GLU A 138 -1.09 18.03 -8.16
N ASP A 139 -1.71 16.87 -8.41
CA ASP A 139 -1.84 15.84 -7.38
C ASP A 139 -0.47 15.41 -6.86
N VAL A 140 0.48 15.20 -7.77
CA VAL A 140 1.84 14.80 -7.41
C VAL A 140 2.47 15.84 -6.50
N GLN A 141 2.36 17.12 -6.87
CA GLN A 141 2.93 18.21 -6.08
C GLN A 141 2.31 18.26 -4.69
N ARG A 142 0.98 18.18 -4.62
CA ARG A 142 0.26 18.27 -3.34
C ARG A 142 0.59 17.10 -2.42
N VAL A 143 0.70 15.90 -2.99
CA VAL A 143 1.04 14.73 -2.19
C VAL A 143 2.46 14.83 -1.66
N ASN A 144 3.42 15.25 -2.50
CA ASN A 144 4.80 15.41 -2.03
C ASN A 144 4.89 16.42 -0.89
N GLU A 145 4.24 17.57 -1.05
CA GLU A 145 4.22 18.59 0.00
C GLU A 145 3.53 18.09 1.26
N GLY A 146 2.40 17.41 1.09
CA GLY A 146 1.64 16.88 2.21
C GLY A 146 2.38 15.80 2.97
N LEU A 147 3.08 14.91 2.26
CA LEU A 147 3.85 13.84 2.91
C LEU A 147 5.00 14.42 3.73
N GLU A 148 5.68 15.43 3.20
CA GLU A 148 6.76 16.07 3.93
C GLU A 148 6.26 16.67 5.25
N LYS A 149 5.16 17.40 5.20
CA LYS A 149 4.54 17.98 6.40
C LYS A 149 4.06 16.89 7.35
N PHE A 150 3.47 15.85 6.83
CA PHE A 150 2.93 14.75 7.63
C PHE A 150 4.03 14.08 8.45
N TRP A 151 5.13 13.72 7.79
CA TRP A 151 6.23 13.06 8.49
C TRP A 151 6.91 13.98 9.50
N THR A 152 7.02 15.26 9.17
CA THR A 152 7.57 16.25 10.11
C THR A 152 6.73 16.35 11.36
N GLN A 153 5.40 16.41 11.21
CA GLN A 153 4.49 16.50 12.34
C GLN A 153 4.52 15.24 13.20
N LEU A 154 4.60 14.08 12.58
CA LEU A 154 4.70 12.82 13.32
C LEU A 154 5.98 12.75 14.14
N SER A 155 7.10 13.17 13.56
CA SER A 155 8.36 13.21 14.28
C SER A 155 8.29 14.11 15.49
N GLN A 156 7.66 15.26 15.34
CA GLN A 156 7.51 16.21 16.46
C GLN A 156 6.67 15.66 17.58
N LYS A 157 5.59 14.94 17.24
CA LYS A 157 4.71 14.36 18.25
C LYS A 157 5.38 13.25 19.04
N GLN A 158 6.36 12.58 18.46
CA GLN A 158 7.06 11.49 19.12
C GLN A 158 8.15 11.98 20.08
N LYS A 159 8.46 13.27 20.01
CA LYS A 159 9.38 13.86 20.94
C LYS A 159 8.63 14.36 22.16
#